data_3849ad69f5f9510ae240115e45dabb2d
#
_entry.id   3849ad69f5f9510ae240115e45dabb2d
#
_cell.length_a   1.000
_cell.length_b   1.000
_cell.length_c   1.000
_cell.angle_alpha   90.00
_cell.angle_beta   90.00
_cell.angle_gamma   90.00
#
_symmetry.space_group_name_H-M   'P 1'
#
loop_
_entity.id
_entity.type
_entity.pdbx_description
1 polymer ?
#
loop_
_entity_poly.entity_id
_entity_poly.type
_entity_poly.pdbx_seq_one_letter_code
_entity_poly.pdbx_strand_id
1 'polypeptide(L)'
;HGHSHSHEGCDPHDCAACGSCDPMQETVALLQYMVNHNAAHANELAQLGQKLTELGNREAGEQVLTAVSEFEKGNLRLSTVLASLK
;
A
#
# COMPACT_ATOMS: atom_id res chain seq x y z
N HIS A 1 -8.48 9.28 -11.90
CA HIS A 1 -8.05 9.33 -11.72
C HIS A 1 -7.45 9.34 -11.72
N GLY A 2 -7.21 9.67 -11.67
CA GLY A 2 -6.59 9.85 -11.61
C GLY A 2 -5.98 10.09 -11.53
N HIS A 3 -5.89 10.80 -11.51
CA HIS A 3 -5.23 11.25 -11.34
C HIS A 3 -5.06 11.60 -10.69
N SER A 4 -5.03 12.05 -10.41
CA SER A 4 -4.82 12.55 -9.87
C SER A 4 -4.59 13.12 -9.57
N HIS A 5 -4.62 13.91 -9.39
CA HIS A 5 -4.14 14.66 -9.05
C HIS A 5 -4.32 15.23 -8.26
N SER A 6 -4.55 15.40 -7.71
CA SER A 6 -4.73 15.95 -7.02
C SER A 6 -4.37 16.70 -6.43
N HIS A 7 -4.35 17.16 -5.91
CA HIS A 7 -3.80 17.79 -5.28
C HIS A 7 -3.68 18.05 -4.14
N GLU A 8 -3.81 17.84 -3.59
CA GLU A 8 -3.75 17.92 -2.32
C GLU A 8 -2.44 18.19 -1.83
N GLY A 9 -2.17 19.19 -1.13
CA GLY A 9 -0.91 19.48 -0.57
C GLY A 9 0.14 19.56 -1.65
N CYS A 10 1.33 19.19 -1.30
CA CYS A 10 2.43 19.13 -2.21
C CYS A 10 2.55 17.74 -2.77
N ASP A 11 2.18 17.56 -3.98
CA ASP A 11 2.50 16.30 -4.58
C ASP A 11 3.86 16.45 -5.27
N PRO A 12 4.43 15.35 -5.77
CA PRO A 12 5.78 15.39 -6.33
C PRO A 12 5.95 16.37 -7.48
N HIS A 13 4.88 16.64 -8.19
CA HIS A 13 4.96 17.56 -9.32
C HIS A 13 5.02 19.01 -8.88
N ASP A 14 4.58 19.27 -7.66
CA ASP A 14 4.47 20.62 -7.16
C ASP A 14 5.55 20.98 -6.17
N CYS A 15 6.62 20.19 -6.11
CA CYS A 15 7.69 20.46 -5.17
C CYS A 15 8.23 21.86 -5.28
N ALA A 16 8.47 22.31 -6.52
CA ALA A 16 9.01 23.63 -6.73
C ALA A 16 8.05 24.71 -6.24
N ALA A 17 6.77 24.49 -6.45
CA ALA A 17 5.76 25.46 -6.03
C ALA A 17 5.67 25.53 -4.52
N CYS A 18 5.92 24.42 -3.83
CA CYS A 18 5.87 24.41 -2.39
C CYS A 18 7.10 24.99 -1.74
N GLY A 19 8.19 25.09 -2.49
CA GLY A 19 9.40 25.66 -1.97
C GLY A 19 10.15 24.79 -0.98
N SER A 20 9.72 23.54 -0.83
CA SER A 20 10.39 22.62 0.08
C SER A 20 10.41 21.25 -0.54
N CYS A 21 11.16 21.12 -1.60
CA CYS A 21 11.27 19.87 -2.30
C CYS A 21 12.49 19.13 -1.79
N ASP A 22 12.26 18.16 -0.93
CA ASP A 22 13.31 17.32 -0.39
C ASP A 22 13.06 15.92 -0.92
N PRO A 23 13.94 15.40 -1.79
CA PRO A 23 13.73 14.07 -2.37
C PRO A 23 13.55 12.97 -1.33
N MET A 24 14.22 13.08 -0.19
CA MET A 24 14.05 12.09 0.86
C MET A 24 12.67 12.18 1.48
N GLN A 25 12.20 13.38 1.80
CA GLN A 25 10.87 13.55 2.36
C GLN A 25 9.81 13.09 1.39
N GLU A 26 10.00 13.40 0.13
CA GLU A 26 9.07 12.99 -0.91
C GLU A 26 8.99 11.49 -0.99
N THR A 27 10.14 10.83 -0.96
CA THR A 27 10.20 9.38 -1.04
C THR A 27 9.55 8.74 0.19
N VAL A 28 9.82 9.28 1.37
CA VAL A 28 9.21 8.77 2.59
C VAL A 28 7.70 8.91 2.53
N ALA A 29 7.21 10.05 2.05
CA ALA A 29 5.77 10.26 1.95
C ALA A 29 5.14 9.27 0.99
N LEU A 30 5.77 9.00 -0.14
CA LEU A 30 5.26 8.01 -1.08
C LEU A 30 5.28 6.61 -0.49
N LEU A 31 6.35 6.27 0.20
CA LEU A 31 6.44 4.96 0.82
C LEU A 31 5.35 4.78 1.89
N GLN A 32 5.12 5.83 2.68
CA GLN A 32 4.06 5.80 3.68
C GLN A 32 2.70 5.56 3.01
N TYR A 33 2.46 6.27 1.93
CA TYR A 33 1.22 6.11 1.19
C TYR A 33 1.05 4.67 0.71
N MET A 34 2.11 4.11 0.15
CA MET A 34 2.04 2.77 -0.41
C MET A 34 1.88 1.70 0.67
N VAL A 35 2.53 1.89 1.82
CA VAL A 35 2.36 0.96 2.92
C VAL A 35 0.90 0.94 3.38
N ASN A 36 0.30 2.10 3.51
CA ASN A 36 -1.10 2.19 3.91
C ASN A 36 -2.02 1.59 2.86
N HIS A 37 -1.73 1.85 1.60
CA HIS A 37 -2.51 1.35 0.49
C HIS A 37 -2.42 -0.17 0.40
N ASN A 38 -1.23 -0.70 0.62
CA ASN A 38 -1.01 -2.14 0.62
C ASN A 38 -1.81 -2.83 1.72
N ALA A 39 -1.89 -2.20 2.90
CA ALA A 39 -2.65 -2.77 3.99
C ALA A 39 -4.14 -2.87 3.64
N ALA A 40 -4.67 -1.83 2.98
CA ALA A 40 -6.06 -1.85 2.55
C ALA A 40 -6.30 -2.95 1.53
N HIS A 41 -5.39 -3.11 0.57
CA HIS A 41 -5.53 -4.16 -0.44
C HIS A 41 -5.41 -5.55 0.16
N ALA A 42 -4.52 -5.72 1.15
CA ALA A 42 -4.40 -7.02 1.80
C ALA A 42 -5.71 -7.42 2.45
N ASN A 43 -6.38 -6.46 3.09
CA ASN A 43 -7.66 -6.71 3.72
C ASN A 43 -8.72 -7.10 2.70
N GLU A 44 -8.75 -6.40 1.57
CA GLU A 44 -9.69 -6.70 0.50
C GLU A 44 -9.44 -8.09 -0.09
N LEU A 45 -8.17 -8.43 -0.29
CA LEU A 45 -7.82 -9.74 -0.81
C LEU A 45 -8.22 -10.85 0.15
N ALA A 46 -8.07 -10.62 1.45
CA ALA A 46 -8.47 -11.60 2.45
C ALA A 46 -9.96 -11.86 2.36
N GLN A 47 -10.75 -10.82 2.17
CA GLN A 47 -12.18 -10.98 2.01
C GLN A 47 -12.53 -11.79 0.76
N LEU A 48 -11.82 -11.54 -0.32
CA LEU A 48 -12.02 -12.30 -1.55
C LEU A 48 -11.66 -13.77 -1.36
N GLY A 49 -10.59 -14.04 -0.61
CA GLY A 49 -10.22 -15.42 -0.32
C GLY A 49 -11.30 -16.14 0.44
N GLN A 50 -11.87 -15.47 1.44
CA GLN A 50 -12.98 -16.06 2.19
C GLN A 50 -14.19 -16.29 1.30
N LYS A 51 -14.45 -15.35 0.40
CA LYS A 51 -15.58 -15.47 -0.51
C LYS A 51 -15.41 -16.68 -1.43
N LEU A 52 -14.21 -16.90 -1.91
CA LEU A 52 -13.94 -18.05 -2.76
C LEU A 52 -14.23 -19.35 -2.00
N THR A 53 -13.83 -19.40 -0.74
CA THR A 53 -14.11 -20.58 0.09
C THR A 53 -15.60 -20.78 0.25
N GLU A 54 -16.34 -19.70 0.52
CA GLU A 54 -17.78 -19.77 0.69
C GLU A 54 -18.48 -20.24 -0.58
N LEU A 55 -17.93 -19.88 -1.73
CA LEU A 55 -18.50 -20.27 -3.00
C LEU A 55 -18.13 -21.69 -3.41
N GLY A 56 -17.42 -22.40 -2.55
CA GLY A 56 -17.07 -23.79 -2.78
C GLY A 56 -15.71 -24.02 -3.38
N ASN A 57 -14.93 -22.95 -3.59
CA ASN A 57 -13.60 -23.08 -4.15
C ASN A 57 -12.58 -22.92 -3.02
N ARG A 58 -12.51 -23.94 -2.18
CA ARG A 58 -11.70 -23.88 -0.97
C ARG A 58 -10.23 -23.74 -1.26
N GLU A 59 -9.76 -24.49 -2.26
CA GLU A 59 -8.35 -24.48 -2.59
C GLU A 59 -7.91 -23.08 -3.06
N ALA A 60 -8.71 -22.48 -3.91
CA ALA A 60 -8.40 -21.13 -4.38
C ALA A 60 -8.44 -20.14 -3.22
N GLY A 61 -9.42 -20.30 -2.33
CA GLY A 61 -9.50 -19.44 -1.16
C GLY A 61 -8.27 -19.54 -0.28
N GLU A 62 -7.79 -20.76 -0.05
CA GLU A 62 -6.60 -20.96 0.75
C GLU A 62 -5.36 -20.36 0.08
N GLN A 63 -5.26 -20.49 -1.22
CA GLN A 63 -4.14 -19.91 -1.96
C GLN A 63 -4.12 -18.39 -1.84
N VAL A 64 -5.30 -17.78 -1.95
CA VAL A 64 -5.40 -16.34 -1.81
C VAL A 64 -5.00 -15.90 -0.40
N LEU A 65 -5.47 -16.62 0.62
CA LEU A 65 -5.13 -16.25 2.00
C LEU A 65 -3.65 -16.44 2.29
N THR A 66 -3.03 -17.46 1.71
CA THR A 66 -1.59 -17.64 1.83
C THR A 66 -0.86 -16.48 1.19
N ALA A 67 -1.30 -16.06 0.01
CA ALA A 67 -0.69 -14.92 -0.68
C ALA A 67 -0.85 -13.64 0.14
N VAL A 68 -2.01 -13.46 0.78
CA VAL A 68 -2.23 -12.31 1.65
C VAL A 68 -1.22 -12.30 2.79
N SER A 69 -1.00 -13.46 3.40
CA SER A 69 -0.05 -13.57 4.50
C SER A 69 1.35 -13.14 4.05
N GLU A 70 1.77 -13.60 2.88
CA GLU A 70 3.07 -13.23 2.33
C GLU A 70 3.14 -11.75 2.00
N PHE A 71 2.04 -11.22 1.47
CA PHE A 71 1.95 -9.81 1.13
C PHE A 71 2.07 -8.95 2.40
N GLU A 72 1.39 -9.36 3.46
CA GLU A 72 1.44 -8.63 4.72
C GLU A 72 2.83 -8.66 5.33
N LYS A 73 3.53 -9.79 5.22
CA LYS A 73 4.90 -9.86 5.70
C LYS A 73 5.81 -8.89 4.96
N GLY A 74 5.63 -8.81 3.64
CA GLY A 74 6.40 -7.85 2.85
C GLY A 74 6.08 -6.43 3.24
N ASN A 75 4.80 -6.15 3.47
CA ASN A 75 4.38 -4.82 3.83
C ASN A 75 4.89 -4.43 5.23
N LEU A 76 4.95 -5.41 6.14
CA LEU A 76 5.52 -5.16 7.46
C LEU A 76 7.00 -4.79 7.35
N ARG A 77 7.72 -5.47 6.47
CA ARG A 77 9.12 -5.12 6.23
C ARG A 77 9.25 -3.70 5.71
N LEU A 78 8.35 -3.30 4.81
CA LEU A 78 8.35 -1.93 4.31
C LEU A 78 8.06 -0.93 5.41
N SER A 79 7.15 -1.29 6.33
CA SER A 79 6.87 -0.44 7.48
C SER A 79 8.09 -0.25 8.36
N THR A 80 8.88 -1.31 8.52
CA THR A 80 10.10 -1.25 9.30
C THR A 80 11.11 -0.31 8.64
N VAL A 81 11.23 -0.41 7.31
CA VAL A 81 12.11 0.50 6.58
C VAL A 81 11.64 1.94 6.77
N LEU A 82 10.34 2.14 6.63
CA LEU A 82 9.76 3.47 6.77
C LEU A 82 10.06 4.06 8.14
N ALA A 83 9.91 3.26 9.19
CA ALA A 83 10.20 3.73 10.54
C ALA A 83 11.65 4.14 10.69
N SER A 84 12.56 3.44 10.01
CA SER A 84 13.98 3.77 10.11
C SER A 84 14.34 5.03 9.34
N LEU A 85 13.50 5.44 8.40
CA LEU A 85 13.74 6.64 7.62
C LEU A 85 13.15 7.89 8.25
N LYS A 86 12.26 7.72 9.18
CA LYS A 86 11.65 8.84 9.87
C LYS A 86 12.46 9.18 11.11
#